data_9266f1cfef807a0ce1482702392f80ab
#
_entry.id   9266f1cfef807a0ce1482702392f80ab
#
_cell.length_a   1.000
_cell.length_b   1.000
_cell.length_c   1.000
_cell.angle_alpha   90.00
_cell.angle_beta   90.00
_cell.angle_gamma   90.00
#
_symmetry.space_group_name_H-M   'P 1'
#
loop_
_entity.id
_entity.type
_entity.pdbx_description
1 polymer ?
#
loop_
_entity_poly.entity_id
_entity_poly.type
_entity_poly.pdbx_seq_one_letter_code
_entity_poly.pdbx_strand_id
1 'polypeptide(L)'
;MDCKFNTELGTVTVNEEVILKIAGYSALECYGIVGMAAKRATDGLVELLGLDNIGRGVIIHIDANNNVDVDMYIIVEYGISISAVAETLIDTVKYKIEYLTGATVNNINVTVEDIRV
;
A
#
# COMPACT_ATOMS: atom_id res chain seq x y z
N MET A 1 -2.39 -6.07 13.97
CA MET A 1 -3.74 -6.63 14.18
C MET A 1 -4.24 -7.18 12.85
N ASP A 2 -4.98 -8.27 12.89
CA ASP A 2 -5.50 -8.92 11.68
C ASP A 2 -6.96 -8.57 11.46
N CYS A 3 -7.45 -8.73 10.23
CA CYS A 3 -8.87 -8.67 9.94
C CYS A 3 -9.49 -10.04 10.20
N LYS A 4 -10.65 -10.05 10.86
CA LYS A 4 -11.37 -11.28 11.17
C LYS A 4 -12.82 -11.19 10.70
N PHE A 5 -13.24 -12.18 9.95
CA PHE A 5 -14.59 -12.26 9.40
C PHE A 5 -15.24 -13.54 9.87
N ASN A 6 -16.38 -13.42 10.54
CA ASN A 6 -17.13 -14.58 11.04
C ASN A 6 -18.08 -15.10 9.98
N THR A 7 -18.10 -16.42 9.79
CA THR A 7 -19.05 -17.12 8.93
C THR A 7 -19.81 -18.14 9.76
N GLU A 8 -20.83 -18.75 9.18
CA GLU A 8 -21.61 -19.81 9.87
C GLU A 8 -20.76 -21.00 10.26
N LEU A 9 -19.73 -21.31 9.47
CA LEU A 9 -18.90 -22.51 9.69
C LEU A 9 -17.56 -22.21 10.38
N GLY A 10 -17.23 -20.96 10.60
CA GLY A 10 -15.95 -20.62 11.22
C GLY A 10 -15.56 -19.18 11.03
N THR A 11 -14.27 -18.90 11.22
CA THR A 11 -13.70 -17.55 11.12
C THR A 11 -12.63 -17.52 10.05
N VAL A 12 -12.67 -16.49 9.21
CA VAL A 12 -11.59 -16.20 8.25
C VAL A 12 -10.73 -15.09 8.84
N THR A 13 -9.46 -15.35 8.99
CA THR A 13 -8.48 -14.36 9.50
C THR A 13 -7.53 -13.99 8.38
N VAL A 14 -7.45 -12.69 8.08
CA VAL A 14 -6.52 -12.15 7.09
C VAL A 14 -5.41 -11.43 7.86
N ASN A 15 -4.20 -11.94 7.74
CA ASN A 15 -3.02 -11.39 8.40
C ASN A 15 -2.70 -10.02 7.83
N GLU A 16 -2.22 -9.11 8.69
CA GLU A 16 -1.82 -7.76 8.28
C GLU A 16 -0.82 -7.77 7.12
N GLU A 17 0.11 -8.72 7.10
CA GLU A 17 1.09 -8.84 6.02
C GLU A 17 0.47 -9.14 4.66
N VAL A 18 -0.67 -9.83 4.64
CA VAL A 18 -1.38 -10.09 3.39
C VAL A 18 -1.86 -8.77 2.80
N ILE A 19 -2.45 -7.93 3.63
CA ILE A 19 -2.96 -6.62 3.21
C ILE A 19 -1.80 -5.72 2.76
N LEU A 20 -0.71 -5.74 3.51
CA LEU A 20 0.50 -5.00 3.18
C LEU A 20 1.05 -5.39 1.80
N LYS A 21 1.10 -6.68 1.50
CA LYS A 21 1.56 -7.18 0.20
C LYS A 21 0.60 -6.81 -0.93
N ILE A 22 -0.70 -6.89 -0.68
CA ILE A 22 -1.71 -6.46 -1.67
C ILE A 22 -1.47 -5.00 -2.04
N ALA A 23 -1.29 -4.13 -1.04
CA ALA A 23 -1.04 -2.72 -1.27
C ALA A 23 0.23 -2.49 -2.08
N GLY A 24 1.32 -3.11 -1.67
CA GLY A 24 2.63 -2.96 -2.32
C GLY A 24 2.65 -3.45 -3.77
N TYR A 25 2.11 -4.64 -4.01
CA TYR A 25 2.07 -5.19 -5.36
C TYR A 25 1.09 -4.43 -6.26
N SER A 26 -0.01 -3.93 -5.70
CA SER A 26 -0.95 -3.11 -6.46
C SER A 26 -0.30 -1.81 -6.94
N ALA A 27 0.57 -1.23 -6.11
CA ALA A 27 1.30 -0.02 -6.48
C ALA A 27 2.21 -0.26 -7.70
N LEU A 28 2.85 -1.42 -7.76
CA LEU A 28 3.75 -1.76 -8.86
C LEU A 28 3.03 -1.91 -10.20
N GLU A 29 1.74 -2.15 -10.18
CA GLU A 29 0.93 -2.25 -11.40
C GLU A 29 0.52 -0.89 -11.96
N CYS A 30 0.67 0.18 -11.18
CA CYS A 30 0.23 1.51 -11.56
C CYS A 30 1.26 2.19 -12.46
N TYR A 31 0.79 2.77 -13.57
CA TYR A 31 1.62 3.55 -14.46
C TYR A 31 2.22 4.75 -13.74
N GLY A 32 3.48 5.04 -14.02
CA GLY A 32 4.17 6.19 -13.44
C GLY A 32 4.84 5.93 -12.10
N ILE A 33 4.62 4.75 -11.51
CA ILE A 33 5.27 4.37 -10.26
C ILE A 33 6.46 3.49 -10.58
N VAL A 34 7.65 3.94 -10.17
CA VAL A 34 8.89 3.18 -10.33
C VAL A 34 8.92 2.03 -9.32
N GLY A 35 8.48 2.31 -8.09
CA GLY A 35 8.46 1.30 -7.04
C GLY A 35 8.21 1.91 -5.68
N MET A 36 8.39 1.07 -4.66
CA MET A 36 8.25 1.47 -3.27
C MET A 36 9.57 1.99 -2.71
N ALA A 37 9.48 2.93 -1.80
CA ALA A 37 10.63 3.48 -1.08
C ALA A 37 10.58 3.02 0.37
N ALA A 38 11.73 2.98 1.05
CA ALA A 38 11.75 2.78 2.49
C ALA A 38 11.02 3.95 3.17
N LYS A 39 10.22 3.66 4.20
CA LYS A 39 9.37 4.66 4.85
C LYS A 39 10.13 5.78 5.58
N ARG A 40 11.47 5.70 5.66
CA ARG A 40 12.33 6.77 6.19
C ARG A 40 13.66 6.75 5.48
N ALA A 41 14.02 7.88 4.89
CA ALA A 41 15.37 8.14 4.42
C ALA A 41 16.10 8.87 5.55
N THR A 42 16.91 8.18 6.34
CA THR A 42 17.61 8.76 7.49
C THR A 42 18.91 9.46 7.10
N ASP A 43 19.42 9.16 5.94
CA ASP A 43 20.71 9.68 5.43
C ASP A 43 20.57 10.57 4.19
N GLY A 44 19.34 10.95 3.84
CA GLY A 44 19.07 11.75 2.66
C GLY A 44 19.03 10.96 1.35
N LEU A 45 19.29 9.67 1.39
CA LEU A 45 19.22 8.80 0.22
C LEU A 45 17.93 7.98 0.27
N VAL A 46 17.17 8.04 -0.82
CA VAL A 46 15.94 7.26 -0.95
C VAL A 46 16.27 5.92 -1.58
N GLU A 47 15.95 4.85 -0.85
CA GLU A 47 16.19 3.48 -1.31
C GLU A 47 14.98 2.95 -2.07
N LEU A 48 15.20 2.51 -3.32
CA LEU A 48 14.20 1.78 -4.08
C LEU A 48 14.16 0.35 -3.56
N LEU A 49 13.00 -0.09 -3.07
CA LEU A 49 12.83 -1.41 -2.50
C LEU A 49 12.64 -2.47 -3.58
N GLY A 50 13.35 -3.60 -3.44
CA GLY A 50 13.12 -4.76 -4.26
C GLY A 50 11.84 -5.49 -3.83
N LEU A 51 11.42 -6.48 -4.62
CA LEU A 51 10.19 -7.24 -4.34
C LEU A 51 10.20 -7.91 -2.97
N ASP A 52 11.36 -8.35 -2.50
CA ASP A 52 11.49 -9.01 -1.20
C ASP A 52 11.28 -8.05 -0.02
N ASN A 53 11.46 -6.75 -0.26
CA ASN A 53 11.41 -5.73 0.79
C ASN A 53 10.27 -4.73 0.58
N ILE A 54 9.32 -5.06 -0.26
CA ILE A 54 8.24 -4.14 -0.63
C ILE A 54 7.45 -3.66 0.59
N GLY A 55 7.34 -4.52 1.61
CA GLY A 55 6.63 -4.20 2.84
C GLY A 55 7.26 -3.08 3.67
N ARG A 56 8.53 -2.76 3.44
CA ARG A 56 9.18 -1.64 4.14
C ARG A 56 8.67 -0.28 3.67
N GLY A 57 7.97 -0.24 2.55
CA GLY A 57 7.36 0.98 1.99
C GLY A 57 5.88 1.12 2.30
N VAL A 58 5.30 0.23 3.10
CA VAL A 58 3.87 0.24 3.42
C VAL A 58 3.67 0.08 4.92
N ILE A 59 2.80 0.90 5.50
CA ILE A 59 2.38 0.75 6.89
C ILE A 59 0.88 0.51 6.90
N ILE A 60 0.45 -0.54 7.60
CA ILE A 60 -0.96 -0.91 7.72
C ILE A 60 -1.41 -0.75 9.16
N HIS A 61 -2.55 -0.09 9.36
CA HIS A 61 -3.23 -0.03 10.65
C HIS A 61 -4.62 -0.61 10.50
N ILE A 62 -4.96 -1.60 11.31
CA ILE A 62 -6.26 -2.27 11.28
C ILE A 62 -6.93 -2.07 12.65
N ASP A 63 -8.18 -1.62 12.65
CA ASP A 63 -8.94 -1.46 13.89
C ASP A 63 -9.82 -2.70 14.17
N ALA A 64 -10.53 -2.67 15.29
CA ALA A 64 -11.37 -3.79 15.72
C ALA A 64 -12.56 -4.07 14.79
N ASN A 65 -12.92 -3.13 13.93
CA ASN A 65 -14.04 -3.25 12.99
C ASN A 65 -13.59 -3.59 11.56
N ASN A 66 -12.36 -4.07 11.40
CA ASN A 66 -11.76 -4.39 10.11
C ASN A 66 -11.66 -3.19 9.17
N ASN A 67 -11.50 -1.99 9.74
CA ASN A 67 -11.19 -0.79 8.98
C ASN A 67 -9.67 -0.68 8.84
N VAL A 68 -9.21 -0.38 7.64
CA VAL A 68 -7.80 -0.37 7.30
C VAL A 68 -7.37 1.03 6.91
N ASP A 69 -6.27 1.49 7.50
CA ASP A 69 -5.56 2.70 7.08
C ASP A 69 -4.21 2.29 6.50
N VAL A 70 -3.85 2.86 5.38
CA VAL A 70 -2.64 2.51 4.64
C VAL A 70 -1.79 3.76 4.45
N ASP A 71 -0.51 3.66 4.78
CA ASP A 71 0.48 4.68 4.45
C ASP A 71 1.49 4.05 3.48
N MET A 72 1.71 4.70 2.35
CA MET A 72 2.58 4.21 1.29
C MET A 72 3.65 5.23 0.94
N TYR A 73 4.85 4.75 0.71
CA TYR A 73 6.01 5.55 0.31
C TYR A 73 6.46 5.08 -1.05
N ILE A 74 6.43 5.97 -2.05
CA ILE A 74 6.64 5.59 -3.44
C ILE A 74 7.71 6.45 -4.11
N ILE A 75 8.22 5.92 -5.22
CA ILE A 75 9.11 6.61 -6.15
C ILE A 75 8.38 6.66 -7.49
N VAL A 76 8.34 7.85 -8.10
CA VAL A 76 7.63 8.06 -9.37
C VAL A 76 8.58 8.42 -10.49
N GLU A 77 8.13 8.26 -11.73
CA GLU A 77 8.88 8.67 -12.91
C GLU A 77 8.83 10.18 -13.09
N TYR A 78 9.93 10.75 -13.56
CA TYR A 78 9.96 12.14 -13.97
C TYR A 78 9.05 12.36 -15.19
N GLY A 79 8.32 13.46 -15.17
CA GLY A 79 7.50 13.86 -16.32
C GLY A 79 6.05 13.43 -16.25
N ILE A 80 5.65 12.71 -15.20
CA ILE A 80 4.24 12.32 -15.00
C ILE A 80 3.54 13.32 -14.08
N SER A 81 2.21 13.33 -14.13
CA SER A 81 1.43 14.09 -13.15
C SER A 81 1.37 13.31 -11.84
N ILE A 82 2.11 13.79 -10.84
CA ILE A 82 2.20 13.13 -9.53
C ILE A 82 0.80 13.00 -8.89
N SER A 83 0.01 14.06 -8.94
CA SER A 83 -1.33 14.04 -8.35
C SER A 83 -2.26 13.03 -9.02
N ALA A 84 -2.20 12.93 -10.34
CA ALA A 84 -3.03 11.97 -11.08
C ALA A 84 -2.59 10.53 -10.81
N VAL A 85 -1.29 10.28 -10.76
CA VAL A 85 -0.75 8.94 -10.45
C VAL A 85 -1.10 8.55 -9.02
N ALA A 86 -0.96 9.45 -8.06
CA ALA A 86 -1.29 9.18 -6.66
C ALA A 86 -2.78 8.89 -6.48
N GLU A 87 -3.65 9.62 -7.18
CA GLU A 87 -5.08 9.38 -7.13
C GLU A 87 -5.45 8.00 -7.69
N THR A 88 -4.86 7.63 -8.82
CA THR A 88 -5.04 6.30 -9.42
C THR A 88 -4.53 5.20 -8.49
N LEU A 89 -3.38 5.42 -7.85
CA LEU A 89 -2.83 4.48 -6.89
C LEU A 89 -3.79 4.26 -5.72
N ILE A 90 -4.31 5.34 -5.14
CA ILE A 90 -5.25 5.27 -4.02
C ILE A 90 -6.48 4.45 -4.41
N ASP A 91 -7.07 4.74 -5.57
CA ASP A 91 -8.25 4.03 -6.04
C ASP A 91 -7.95 2.54 -6.27
N THR A 92 -6.82 2.23 -6.88
CA THR A 92 -6.41 0.85 -7.18
C THR A 92 -6.17 0.05 -5.90
N VAL A 93 -5.42 0.62 -4.95
CA VAL A 93 -5.11 -0.05 -3.69
C VAL A 93 -6.37 -0.29 -2.88
N LYS A 94 -7.23 0.71 -2.78
CA LYS A 94 -8.51 0.57 -2.08
C LYS A 94 -9.34 -0.56 -2.68
N TYR A 95 -9.50 -0.55 -4.01
CA TYR A 95 -10.27 -1.58 -4.70
C TYR A 95 -9.71 -2.98 -4.46
N LYS A 96 -8.40 -3.14 -4.60
CA LYS A 96 -7.75 -4.44 -4.45
C LYS A 96 -7.86 -4.98 -3.04
N ILE A 97 -7.62 -4.15 -2.04
CA ILE A 97 -7.73 -4.59 -0.64
C ILE A 97 -9.17 -5.00 -0.33
N GLU A 98 -10.15 -4.17 -0.67
CA GLU A 98 -11.55 -4.44 -0.36
C GLU A 98 -12.08 -5.66 -1.11
N TYR A 99 -11.71 -5.80 -2.38
CA TYR A 99 -12.17 -6.92 -3.20
C TYR A 99 -11.56 -8.25 -2.74
N LEU A 100 -10.25 -8.26 -2.49
CA LEU A 100 -9.54 -9.50 -2.17
C LEU A 100 -9.72 -9.96 -0.73
N THR A 101 -9.95 -9.04 0.21
CA THR A 101 -9.98 -9.37 1.64
C THR A 101 -11.35 -9.18 2.29
N GLY A 102 -12.19 -8.33 1.75
CA GLY A 102 -13.45 -7.97 2.39
C GLY A 102 -13.32 -6.88 3.46
N ALA A 103 -12.11 -6.41 3.74
CA ALA A 103 -11.90 -5.32 4.67
C ALA A 103 -12.41 -3.99 4.09
N THR A 104 -12.62 -3.00 4.94
CA THR A 104 -12.97 -1.64 4.53
C THR A 104 -11.74 -0.75 4.67
N VAL A 105 -11.38 -0.05 3.60
CA VAL A 105 -10.27 0.89 3.62
C VAL A 105 -10.80 2.30 3.86
N ASN A 106 -10.37 2.92 4.96
CA ASN A 106 -10.79 4.28 5.32
C ASN A 106 -9.89 5.35 4.73
N ASN A 107 -8.58 5.18 4.86
CA ASN A 107 -7.61 6.17 4.39
C ASN A 107 -6.44 5.49 3.72
N ILE A 108 -5.95 6.11 2.65
CA ILE A 108 -4.69 5.74 2.01
C ILE A 108 -3.91 7.03 1.83
N ASN A 109 -2.78 7.13 2.53
CA ASN A 109 -1.89 8.27 2.43
C ASN A 109 -0.68 7.88 1.60
N VAL A 110 -0.35 8.68 0.60
CA VAL A 110 0.76 8.41 -0.30
C VAL A 110 1.79 9.51 -0.14
N THR A 111 3.02 9.12 0.17
CA THR A 111 4.16 10.02 0.21
C THR A 111 5.08 9.71 -0.95
N VAL A 112 5.34 10.71 -1.78
CA VAL A 112 6.27 10.58 -2.90
C VAL A 112 7.66 10.98 -2.39
N GLU A 113 8.54 10.00 -2.28
CA GLU A 113 9.86 10.18 -1.69
C GLU A 113 10.91 10.63 -2.70
N ASP A 114 10.76 10.28 -3.97
CA ASP A 114 11.75 10.58 -4.99
C ASP A 114 11.13 10.54 -6.39
N ILE A 115 11.83 11.19 -7.32
CA ILE A 115 11.52 11.17 -8.74
C ILE A 115 12.73 10.58 -9.46
N ARG A 116 12.50 9.62 -10.34
CA ARG A 116 13.56 8.96 -11.11
C ARG A 116 13.45 9.31 -12.60
N VAL A 117 14.59 9.63 -13.17
CA VAL A 117 14.70 9.97 -14.59
C VAL A 117 14.95 8.72 -15.42
#